data_734ba7f332b8d70c494ee26de6eaaabc
#
_entry.id   734ba7f332b8d70c494ee26de6eaaabc
#
_cell.length_a   1.000
_cell.length_b   1.000
_cell.length_c   1.000
_cell.angle_alpha   90.00
_cell.angle_beta   90.00
_cell.angle_gamma   90.00
#
_symmetry.space_group_name_H-M   'P 1'
#
loop_
_entity.id
_entity.type
_entity.pdbx_description
1 polymer ?
#
loop_
_entity_poly.entity_id
_entity_poly.type
_entity_poly.pdbx_seq_one_letter_code
_entity_poly.pdbx_strand_id
1 'polypeptide(L)'
;MTDNLEVSEPLEPGSGLSVGSRGVFRRIVLPILVIGVIAAAIWWLESRGGDDVSPTGERYGPVELPAAVRTAGLDIGTEEGQLAPDFLLGSLDGGEVRLSALRGQPVVLNFWATWCAPCRKELPQFVAAYDRHRNEGLVVLAVNMQEGKSIARDKAREFGMKFPVPIDVDGEVGDEYRLLGLPMTYFIDRAGVVRSVFSGPLQERRTDTDVRGAIEQSDLEQRIAQIVGAGPP
;
A
#
# COMPACT_ATOMS: atom_id res chain seq x y z
N MET A 1 45.09 81.57 -57.85
CA MET A 1 43.69 81.46 -57.49
C MET A 1 43.35 80.03 -57.65
N THR A 2 43.60 79.29 -56.66
CA THR A 2 43.37 77.82 -56.68
C THR A 2 43.00 77.43 -55.30
N ASP A 3 41.75 77.05 -55.14
CA ASP A 3 41.19 76.54 -53.91
C ASP A 3 41.63 75.09 -53.68
N ASN A 4 42.18 74.83 -52.48
CA ASN A 4 42.44 73.54 -51.96
C ASN A 4 41.17 73.03 -51.29
N LEU A 5 40.62 71.94 -51.82
CA LEU A 5 39.58 71.14 -51.15
C LEU A 5 40.28 70.03 -50.39
N GLU A 6 40.20 70.14 -49.10
CA GLU A 6 40.62 69.15 -48.10
C GLU A 6 39.62 68.00 -48.06
N VAL A 7 40.08 66.81 -48.39
CA VAL A 7 39.29 65.55 -48.33
C VAL A 7 39.40 65.02 -46.92
N SER A 8 38.32 65.04 -46.19
CA SER A 8 38.19 64.41 -44.87
C SER A 8 38.05 62.92 -45.01
N GLU A 9 38.96 62.18 -44.39
CA GLU A 9 38.91 60.70 -44.24
C GLU A 9 37.69 60.24 -43.41
N PRO A 10 37.05 59.12 -43.75
CA PRO A 10 35.97 58.52 -42.93
C PRO A 10 36.57 57.74 -41.76
N LEU A 11 36.06 58.03 -40.60
CA LEU A 11 36.35 57.31 -39.36
C LEU A 11 35.90 55.80 -39.45
N GLU A 12 36.82 54.89 -39.23
CA GLU A 12 36.57 53.46 -39.11
C GLU A 12 35.66 53.18 -37.92
N PRO A 13 34.59 52.28 -38.04
CA PRO A 13 33.81 51.93 -36.93
C PRO A 13 34.58 50.91 -36.04
N GLY A 14 34.68 51.26 -34.76
CA GLY A 14 35.38 50.53 -33.74
C GLY A 14 34.96 49.07 -33.68
N SER A 15 35.91 48.18 -33.55
CA SER A 15 35.79 46.76 -33.33
C SER A 15 34.98 46.45 -32.05
N GLY A 16 33.71 46.09 -32.22
CA GLY A 16 32.86 45.60 -31.16
C GLY A 16 33.39 44.29 -30.59
N LEU A 17 33.74 44.29 -29.33
CA LEU A 17 34.05 43.09 -28.56
C LEU A 17 32.84 42.16 -28.54
N SER A 18 32.84 41.16 -29.42
CA SER A 18 31.91 40.03 -29.32
C SER A 18 32.32 39.15 -28.14
N VAL A 19 31.81 39.47 -26.97
CA VAL A 19 31.87 38.57 -25.82
C VAL A 19 31.10 37.30 -26.19
N GLY A 20 31.82 36.20 -26.49
CA GLY A 20 31.25 34.96 -26.90
C GLY A 20 30.36 34.35 -25.80
N SER A 21 29.03 34.57 -25.91
CA SER A 21 27.99 34.08 -24.98
C SER A 21 27.99 32.54 -24.80
N ARG A 22 28.62 31.82 -25.72
CA ARG A 22 28.74 30.36 -25.68
C ARG A 22 29.63 29.82 -24.54
N GLY A 23 30.65 30.58 -24.11
CA GLY A 23 31.58 30.18 -23.04
C GLY A 23 31.00 30.34 -21.64
N VAL A 24 30.21 31.38 -21.42
CA VAL A 24 29.55 31.67 -20.13
C VAL A 24 28.41 30.68 -19.89
N PHE A 25 27.61 30.39 -20.92
CA PHE A 25 26.53 29.43 -20.85
C PHE A 25 27.03 28.02 -20.45
N ARG A 26 28.11 27.57 -21.06
CA ARG A 26 28.66 26.23 -20.79
C ARG A 26 29.36 26.14 -19.42
N ARG A 27 29.96 27.23 -18.91
CA ARG A 27 30.70 27.23 -17.64
C ARG A 27 29.83 27.45 -16.40
N ILE A 28 28.69 28.09 -16.52
CA ILE A 28 27.80 28.44 -15.39
C ILE A 28 26.50 27.68 -15.45
N VAL A 29 25.83 27.58 -16.59
CA VAL A 29 24.52 26.97 -16.71
C VAL A 29 24.57 25.42 -16.57
N LEU A 30 25.60 24.78 -17.15
CA LEU A 30 25.75 23.35 -17.08
C LEU A 30 25.92 22.84 -15.64
N PRO A 31 26.83 23.40 -14.79
CA PRO A 31 26.95 22.98 -13.40
C PRO A 31 25.68 23.27 -12.59
N ILE A 32 24.97 24.37 -12.85
CA ILE A 32 23.69 24.67 -12.16
C ILE A 32 22.63 23.63 -12.52
N LEU A 33 22.53 23.22 -13.77
CA LEU A 33 21.62 22.16 -14.21
C LEU A 33 21.99 20.81 -13.56
N VAL A 34 23.25 20.48 -13.50
CA VAL A 34 23.72 19.24 -12.86
C VAL A 34 23.40 19.25 -11.37
N ILE A 35 23.64 20.36 -10.68
CA ILE A 35 23.29 20.51 -9.25
C ILE A 35 21.76 20.43 -9.07
N GLY A 36 20.97 21.05 -9.95
CA GLY A 36 19.52 20.96 -9.93
C GLY A 36 18.99 19.51 -10.11
N VAL A 37 19.58 18.77 -11.04
CA VAL A 37 19.23 17.36 -11.26
C VAL A 37 19.62 16.48 -10.06
N ILE A 38 20.81 16.72 -9.49
CA ILE A 38 21.27 16.00 -8.28
C ILE A 38 20.35 16.33 -7.11
N ALA A 39 20.03 17.60 -6.88
CA ALA A 39 19.13 18.01 -5.80
C ALA A 39 17.72 17.44 -5.99
N ALA A 40 17.20 17.40 -7.22
CA ALA A 40 15.92 16.79 -7.55
C ALA A 40 15.96 15.26 -7.35
N ALA A 41 17.07 14.62 -7.69
CA ALA A 41 17.25 13.18 -7.46
C ALA A 41 17.37 12.85 -5.96
N ILE A 42 18.09 13.65 -5.18
CA ILE A 42 18.17 13.51 -3.72
C ILE A 42 16.78 13.72 -3.11
N TRP A 43 16.10 14.81 -3.47
CA TRP A 43 14.73 15.07 -2.99
C TRP A 43 13.76 13.94 -3.36
N TRP A 44 13.88 13.38 -4.57
CA TRP A 44 13.07 12.26 -5.02
C TRP A 44 13.39 10.95 -4.26
N LEU A 45 14.67 10.71 -3.93
CA LEU A 45 15.09 9.58 -3.08
C LEU A 45 14.60 9.75 -1.64
N GLU A 46 14.74 10.95 -1.05
CA GLU A 46 14.23 11.25 0.29
C GLU A 46 12.71 11.21 0.37
N SER A 47 12.00 11.65 -0.67
CA SER A 47 10.54 11.58 -0.71
C SER A 47 9.98 10.16 -0.84
N ARG A 48 10.80 9.20 -1.28
CA ARG A 48 10.45 7.77 -1.31
C ARG A 48 10.68 7.06 0.01
N GLY A 49 11.66 7.48 0.80
CA GLY A 49 12.01 6.84 2.08
C GLY A 49 11.13 7.25 3.26
N GLY A 50 10.26 8.24 3.10
CA GLY A 50 9.43 8.75 4.20
C GLY A 50 8.18 7.93 4.54
N ASP A 51 7.81 6.97 3.68
CA ASP A 51 6.60 6.16 3.85
C ASP A 51 6.86 4.80 4.53
N ASP A 52 8.14 4.45 4.75
CA ASP A 52 8.54 3.11 5.22
C ASP A 52 8.76 3.03 6.74
N VAL A 53 8.61 4.15 7.43
CA VAL A 53 8.84 4.23 8.88
C VAL A 53 7.61 4.79 9.57
N SER A 54 7.24 4.15 10.67
CA SER A 54 6.13 4.56 11.51
C SER A 54 6.44 5.85 12.28
N PRO A 55 5.44 6.59 12.78
CA PRO A 55 5.64 7.73 13.68
C PRO A 55 6.44 7.36 14.96
N THR A 56 6.46 6.09 15.34
CA THR A 56 7.24 5.57 16.46
C THR A 56 8.68 5.22 16.09
N GLY A 57 9.06 5.34 14.81
CA GLY A 57 10.39 5.02 14.29
C GLY A 57 10.61 3.54 13.98
N GLU A 58 9.57 2.72 14.06
CA GLU A 58 9.60 1.29 13.65
C GLU A 58 9.42 1.19 12.13
N ARG A 59 10.19 0.32 11.47
CA ARG A 59 10.03 0.11 10.02
C ARG A 59 8.73 -0.62 9.73
N TYR A 60 8.01 -0.20 8.68
CA TYR A 60 6.88 -0.95 8.17
C TYR A 60 7.33 -2.26 7.53
N GLY A 61 6.55 -3.31 7.71
CA GLY A 61 6.82 -4.64 7.18
C GLY A 61 6.51 -5.75 8.20
N PRO A 62 7.02 -6.97 7.97
CA PRO A 62 6.97 -8.04 8.95
C PRO A 62 7.70 -7.64 10.23
N VAL A 63 7.10 -7.93 11.37
CA VAL A 63 7.69 -7.66 12.69
C VAL A 63 7.63 -8.90 13.58
N GLU A 64 8.50 -8.95 14.57
CA GLU A 64 8.50 -10.07 15.50
C GLU A 64 7.25 -10.04 16.38
N LEU A 65 6.56 -11.19 16.49
CA LEU A 65 5.38 -11.33 17.34
C LEU A 65 5.81 -11.16 18.82
N PRO A 66 5.21 -10.18 19.55
CA PRO A 66 5.56 -9.94 20.94
C PRO A 66 5.35 -11.17 21.82
N ALA A 67 6.31 -11.46 22.72
CA ALA A 67 6.23 -12.63 23.58
C ALA A 67 4.94 -12.67 24.42
N ALA A 68 4.42 -11.51 24.80
CA ALA A 68 3.20 -11.38 25.60
C ALA A 68 1.92 -11.93 24.92
N VAL A 69 1.92 -12.00 23.58
CA VAL A 69 0.77 -12.48 22.78
C VAL A 69 1.05 -13.80 22.09
N ARG A 70 2.19 -14.45 22.38
CA ARG A 70 2.50 -15.79 21.91
C ARG A 70 1.76 -16.81 22.76
N THR A 71 0.94 -17.63 22.12
CA THR A 71 0.32 -18.79 22.79
C THR A 71 1.33 -19.92 22.89
N ALA A 72 1.58 -20.41 24.08
CA ALA A 72 2.53 -21.49 24.29
C ALA A 72 2.14 -22.75 23.50
N GLY A 73 3.13 -23.32 22.80
CA GLY A 73 2.94 -24.56 22.04
C GLY A 73 2.37 -24.36 20.62
N LEU A 74 2.16 -23.12 20.18
CA LEU A 74 1.79 -22.82 18.79
C LEU A 74 2.98 -22.23 18.02
N ASP A 75 3.20 -22.77 16.83
CA ASP A 75 4.18 -22.20 15.87
C ASP A 75 3.61 -20.95 15.19
N ILE A 76 4.51 -20.05 14.80
CA ILE A 76 4.14 -18.89 13.98
C ILE A 76 4.21 -19.31 12.51
N GLY A 77 3.15 -19.02 11.77
CA GLY A 77 3.07 -19.35 10.36
C GLY A 77 1.71 -19.05 9.76
N THR A 78 1.56 -19.44 8.50
CA THR A 78 0.38 -19.10 7.70
C THR A 78 -0.58 -20.25 7.47
N GLU A 79 -0.30 -21.41 8.09
CA GLU A 79 -1.15 -22.60 7.99
C GLU A 79 -2.23 -22.60 9.08
N GLU A 80 -3.29 -23.36 8.84
CA GLU A 80 -4.36 -23.52 9.83
C GLU A 80 -3.82 -24.11 11.14
N GLY A 81 -4.21 -23.51 12.26
CA GLY A 81 -3.75 -23.87 13.60
C GLY A 81 -2.49 -23.14 14.07
N GLN A 82 -1.80 -22.39 13.21
CA GLN A 82 -0.64 -21.60 13.57
C GLN A 82 -1.01 -20.18 14.01
N LEU A 83 -0.15 -19.54 14.78
CA LEU A 83 -0.25 -18.11 15.06
C LEU A 83 0.13 -17.30 13.82
N ALA A 84 -0.76 -16.42 13.36
CA ALA A 84 -0.50 -15.56 12.22
C ALA A 84 0.76 -14.72 12.43
N PRO A 85 1.67 -14.63 11.43
CA PRO A 85 2.83 -13.75 11.45
C PRO A 85 2.40 -12.31 11.72
N ASP A 86 3.17 -11.60 12.57
CA ASP A 86 2.88 -10.20 12.90
C ASP A 86 3.45 -9.26 11.84
N PHE A 87 2.78 -8.14 11.65
CA PHE A 87 3.27 -7.05 10.80
C PHE A 87 2.84 -5.69 11.34
N LEU A 88 3.57 -4.67 10.93
CA LEU A 88 3.23 -3.27 11.11
C LEU A 88 3.16 -2.60 9.74
N LEU A 89 2.04 -2.01 9.38
CA LEU A 89 1.86 -1.30 8.12
C LEU A 89 1.13 0.02 8.32
N GLY A 90 1.51 1.03 7.54
CA GLY A 90 0.74 2.27 7.44
C GLY A 90 -0.57 2.04 6.69
N SER A 91 -1.67 2.65 7.16
CA SER A 91 -2.99 2.55 6.56
C SER A 91 -3.39 3.79 5.75
N LEU A 92 -4.36 3.65 4.85
CA LEU A 92 -4.87 4.74 4.01
C LEU A 92 -5.55 5.86 4.79
N ASP A 93 -6.06 5.59 5.98
CA ASP A 93 -6.67 6.57 6.89
C ASP A 93 -5.66 7.42 7.66
N GLY A 94 -4.36 7.15 7.46
CA GLY A 94 -3.26 7.87 8.12
C GLY A 94 -2.82 7.25 9.43
N GLY A 95 -3.46 6.14 9.86
CA GLY A 95 -3.05 5.35 11.02
C GLY A 95 -2.07 4.25 10.68
N GLU A 96 -1.76 3.45 11.69
CA GLU A 96 -0.94 2.24 11.60
C GLU A 96 -1.77 1.03 11.98
N VAL A 97 -1.45 -0.10 11.40
CA VAL A 97 -2.04 -1.39 11.74
C VAL A 97 -0.93 -2.36 12.13
N ARG A 98 -0.98 -2.81 13.36
CA ARG A 98 -0.19 -3.95 13.84
C ARG A 98 -1.13 -5.12 14.09
N LEU A 99 -0.91 -6.26 13.44
CA LEU A 99 -1.83 -7.38 13.54
C LEU A 99 -1.95 -7.90 14.99
N SER A 100 -0.84 -7.99 15.71
CA SER A 100 -0.85 -8.45 17.10
C SER A 100 -1.60 -7.52 18.07
N ALA A 101 -1.79 -6.25 17.73
CA ALA A 101 -2.59 -5.31 18.51
C ALA A 101 -4.10 -5.60 18.43
N LEU A 102 -4.52 -6.45 17.49
CA LEU A 102 -5.92 -6.84 17.29
C LEU A 102 -6.29 -8.12 18.06
N ARG A 103 -5.41 -8.63 18.93
CA ARG A 103 -5.75 -9.78 19.80
C ARG A 103 -7.02 -9.50 20.59
N GLY A 104 -7.87 -10.50 20.70
CA GLY A 104 -9.22 -10.38 21.27
C GLY A 104 -10.31 -10.07 20.24
N GLN A 105 -9.94 -9.74 19.01
CA GLN A 105 -10.86 -9.50 17.90
C GLN A 105 -10.66 -10.56 16.80
N PRO A 106 -11.74 -11.06 16.19
CA PRO A 106 -11.64 -11.91 14.99
C PRO A 106 -11.25 -11.03 13.79
N VAL A 107 -10.31 -11.50 12.97
CA VAL A 107 -9.76 -10.74 11.84
C VAL A 107 -9.95 -11.52 10.54
N VAL A 108 -10.50 -10.85 9.53
CA VAL A 108 -10.42 -11.25 8.13
C VAL A 108 -9.30 -10.44 7.49
N LEU A 109 -8.21 -11.10 7.16
CA LEU A 109 -7.04 -10.51 6.51
C LEU A 109 -7.05 -10.89 5.02
N ASN A 110 -7.34 -9.91 4.16
CA ASN A 110 -7.41 -10.09 2.72
C ASN A 110 -6.26 -9.35 2.04
N PHE A 111 -5.58 -10.02 1.11
CA PHE A 111 -4.54 -9.41 0.26
C PHE A 111 -5.09 -9.16 -1.14
N TRP A 112 -4.98 -7.91 -1.60
CA TRP A 112 -5.59 -7.47 -2.85
C TRP A 112 -4.75 -6.39 -3.56
N ALA A 113 -5.08 -6.14 -4.84
CA ALA A 113 -4.55 -5.02 -5.59
C ALA A 113 -5.61 -4.42 -6.53
N THR A 114 -5.43 -3.17 -6.94
CA THR A 114 -6.41 -2.49 -7.80
C THR A 114 -6.47 -3.07 -9.21
N TRP A 115 -5.35 -3.59 -9.72
CA TRP A 115 -5.27 -4.28 -11.01
C TRP A 115 -5.82 -5.71 -10.98
N CYS A 116 -5.99 -6.31 -9.79
CA CYS A 116 -6.51 -7.67 -9.63
C CYS A 116 -8.02 -7.72 -9.89
N ALA A 117 -8.41 -8.18 -11.06
CA ALA A 117 -9.83 -8.25 -11.46
C ALA A 117 -10.68 -9.16 -10.55
N PRO A 118 -10.22 -10.37 -10.14
CA PRO A 118 -10.96 -11.20 -9.18
C PRO A 118 -11.07 -10.55 -7.80
N CYS A 119 -10.03 -9.82 -7.31
CA CYS A 119 -10.10 -9.08 -6.05
C CYS A 119 -11.24 -8.07 -6.06
N ARG A 120 -11.34 -7.26 -7.14
CA ARG A 120 -12.40 -6.26 -7.26
C ARG A 120 -13.81 -6.83 -7.22
N LYS A 121 -13.99 -8.09 -7.61
CA LYS A 121 -15.30 -8.77 -7.58
C LYS A 121 -15.72 -9.17 -6.18
N GLU A 122 -14.76 -9.50 -5.30
CA GLU A 122 -15.05 -9.93 -3.93
C GLU A 122 -15.14 -8.77 -2.92
N LEU A 123 -14.45 -7.63 -3.18
CA LEU A 123 -14.41 -6.50 -2.24
C LEU A 123 -15.79 -6.02 -1.74
N PRO A 124 -16.85 -5.94 -2.57
CA PRO A 124 -18.18 -5.60 -2.08
C PRO A 124 -18.73 -6.56 -1.01
N GLN A 125 -18.33 -7.85 -1.06
CA GLN A 125 -18.74 -8.84 -0.06
C GLN A 125 -18.07 -8.57 1.29
N PHE A 126 -16.78 -8.20 1.30
CA PHE A 126 -16.09 -7.78 2.52
C PHE A 126 -16.68 -6.52 3.13
N VAL A 127 -17.08 -5.55 2.29
CA VAL A 127 -17.78 -4.34 2.78
C VAL A 127 -19.10 -4.71 3.44
N ALA A 128 -19.89 -5.57 2.81
CA ALA A 128 -21.16 -6.03 3.36
C ALA A 128 -20.96 -6.86 4.65
N ALA A 129 -19.97 -7.75 4.67
CA ALA A 129 -19.64 -8.56 5.85
C ALA A 129 -19.17 -7.68 7.01
N TYR A 130 -18.30 -6.70 6.76
CA TYR A 130 -17.88 -5.75 7.77
C TYR A 130 -19.07 -4.98 8.36
N ASP A 131 -19.93 -4.39 7.52
CA ASP A 131 -21.11 -3.64 8.00
C ASP A 131 -22.05 -4.52 8.84
N ARG A 132 -22.11 -5.83 8.58
CA ARG A 132 -22.93 -6.80 9.31
C ARG A 132 -22.32 -7.20 10.65
N HIS A 133 -21.03 -7.51 10.69
CA HIS A 133 -20.37 -8.14 11.83
C HIS A 133 -19.48 -7.21 12.67
N ARG A 134 -19.28 -5.96 12.29
CA ARG A 134 -18.45 -5.00 13.06
C ARG A 134 -18.91 -4.82 14.51
N ASN A 135 -20.21 -4.91 14.77
CA ASN A 135 -20.74 -4.83 16.13
C ASN A 135 -20.46 -6.11 16.98
N GLU A 136 -20.07 -7.19 16.34
CA GLU A 136 -19.60 -8.43 16.97
C GLU A 136 -18.08 -8.40 17.18
N GLY A 137 -17.43 -7.28 16.81
CA GLY A 137 -16.01 -7.05 16.95
C GLY A 137 -15.18 -7.54 15.77
N LEU A 138 -15.81 -7.92 14.62
CA LEU A 138 -15.07 -8.31 13.42
C LEU A 138 -14.23 -7.14 12.89
N VAL A 139 -12.95 -7.43 12.67
CA VAL A 139 -12.04 -6.55 11.93
C VAL A 139 -11.81 -7.13 10.53
N VAL A 140 -11.92 -6.29 9.52
CA VAL A 140 -11.47 -6.59 8.16
C VAL A 140 -10.22 -5.76 7.89
N LEU A 141 -9.15 -6.40 7.47
CA LEU A 141 -7.92 -5.77 6.99
C LEU A 141 -7.75 -6.12 5.52
N ALA A 142 -7.89 -5.13 4.64
CA ALA A 142 -7.63 -5.32 3.21
C ALA A 142 -6.23 -4.77 2.87
N VAL A 143 -5.20 -5.61 2.99
CA VAL A 143 -3.82 -5.24 2.67
C VAL A 143 -3.67 -5.05 1.17
N ASN A 144 -3.34 -3.83 0.77
CA ASN A 144 -3.09 -3.51 -0.64
C ASN A 144 -1.62 -3.80 -0.98
N MET A 145 -1.42 -4.54 -2.05
CA MET A 145 -0.13 -5.09 -2.43
C MET A 145 0.57 -4.26 -3.49
N GLN A 146 1.78 -3.81 -3.17
CA GLN A 146 2.75 -3.22 -4.12
C GLN A 146 2.20 -2.05 -4.95
N GLU A 147 1.32 -1.23 -4.36
CA GLU A 147 0.75 -0.05 -4.99
C GLU A 147 0.93 1.19 -4.11
N GLY A 148 1.01 2.36 -4.75
CA GLY A 148 1.07 3.64 -4.02
C GLY A 148 -0.27 3.99 -3.35
N LYS A 149 -0.18 4.68 -2.21
CA LYS A 149 -1.34 5.08 -1.38
C LYS A 149 -2.46 5.81 -2.15
N SER A 150 -2.13 6.61 -3.18
CA SER A 150 -3.12 7.36 -3.96
C SER A 150 -4.03 6.44 -4.76
N ILE A 151 -3.44 5.47 -5.48
CA ILE A 151 -4.17 4.52 -6.33
C ILE A 151 -5.08 3.63 -5.48
N ALA A 152 -4.52 3.07 -4.39
CA ALA A 152 -5.27 2.24 -3.46
C ALA A 152 -6.43 3.01 -2.80
N ARG A 153 -6.20 4.30 -2.42
CA ARG A 153 -7.21 5.15 -1.79
C ARG A 153 -8.41 5.43 -2.70
N ASP A 154 -8.16 5.73 -3.97
CA ASP A 154 -9.23 6.00 -4.92
C ASP A 154 -10.12 4.76 -5.10
N LYS A 155 -9.51 3.59 -5.17
CA LYS A 155 -10.23 2.33 -5.28
C LYS A 155 -10.97 1.96 -3.99
N ALA A 156 -10.35 2.15 -2.82
CA ALA A 156 -11.01 1.93 -1.53
C ALA A 156 -12.26 2.80 -1.36
N ARG A 157 -12.20 4.06 -1.81
CA ARG A 157 -13.36 4.97 -1.83
C ARG A 157 -14.46 4.50 -2.80
N GLU A 158 -14.07 4.07 -4.00
CA GLU A 158 -14.99 3.54 -5.02
C GLU A 158 -15.82 2.36 -4.47
N PHE A 159 -15.16 1.46 -3.73
CA PHE A 159 -15.84 0.31 -3.10
C PHE A 159 -16.50 0.61 -1.76
N GLY A 160 -16.34 1.83 -1.23
CA GLY A 160 -16.93 2.22 0.05
C GLY A 160 -16.34 1.48 1.26
N MET A 161 -15.04 1.14 1.22
CA MET A 161 -14.35 0.47 2.33
C MET A 161 -14.31 1.40 3.55
N LYS A 162 -14.86 0.95 4.67
CA LYS A 162 -14.90 1.68 5.96
C LYS A 162 -13.99 1.03 7.01
N PHE A 163 -13.26 0.01 6.61
CA PHE A 163 -12.30 -0.71 7.43
C PHE A 163 -10.86 -0.32 7.04
N PRO A 164 -9.85 -0.61 7.88
CA PRO A 164 -8.46 -0.30 7.58
C PRO A 164 -7.98 -0.94 6.28
N VAL A 165 -7.24 -0.17 5.50
CA VAL A 165 -6.58 -0.62 4.27
C VAL A 165 -5.07 -0.38 4.43
N PRO A 166 -4.35 -1.32 5.05
CA PRO A 166 -2.90 -1.27 5.16
C PRO A 166 -2.24 -1.38 3.78
N ILE A 167 -1.07 -0.74 3.61
CA ILE A 167 -0.35 -0.70 2.34
C ILE A 167 0.99 -1.42 2.50
N ASP A 168 1.17 -2.49 1.77
CA ASP A 168 2.41 -3.26 1.68
C ASP A 168 3.13 -2.89 0.37
N VAL A 169 3.86 -1.76 0.39
CA VAL A 169 4.48 -1.17 -0.80
C VAL A 169 5.53 -2.10 -1.39
N ASP A 170 6.37 -2.67 -0.53
CA ASP A 170 7.50 -3.51 -0.93
C ASP A 170 7.11 -4.98 -1.12
N GLY A 171 5.93 -5.37 -0.61
CA GLY A 171 5.43 -6.75 -0.69
C GLY A 171 6.02 -7.68 0.37
N GLU A 172 6.77 -7.16 1.35
CA GLU A 172 7.45 -7.96 2.37
C GLU A 172 6.46 -8.75 3.25
N VAL A 173 5.32 -8.14 3.58
CA VAL A 173 4.27 -8.84 4.34
C VAL A 173 3.61 -9.92 3.47
N GLY A 174 3.40 -9.65 2.19
CA GLY A 174 2.93 -10.64 1.24
C GLY A 174 3.87 -11.84 1.12
N ASP A 175 5.18 -11.61 1.11
CA ASP A 175 6.20 -12.66 1.08
C ASP A 175 6.18 -13.48 2.37
N GLU A 176 6.08 -12.84 3.56
CA GLU A 176 5.95 -13.51 4.85
C GLU A 176 4.70 -14.40 4.91
N TYR A 177 3.59 -13.91 4.32
CA TYR A 177 2.35 -14.66 4.20
C TYR A 177 2.36 -15.67 3.05
N ARG A 178 3.49 -15.82 2.32
CA ARG A 178 3.69 -16.77 1.22
C ARG A 178 2.61 -16.72 0.16
N LEU A 179 2.25 -15.49 -0.26
CA LEU A 179 1.20 -15.30 -1.25
C LEU A 179 1.61 -15.90 -2.59
N LEU A 180 0.84 -16.88 -3.07
CA LEU A 180 1.03 -17.49 -4.39
C LEU A 180 0.35 -16.69 -5.50
N GLY A 181 -0.51 -15.75 -5.12
CA GLY A 181 -1.29 -14.91 -6.04
C GLY A 181 -2.38 -14.14 -5.30
N LEU A 182 -3.11 -13.30 -6.03
CA LEU A 182 -4.19 -12.50 -5.47
C LEU A 182 -5.55 -12.90 -6.08
N PRO A 183 -6.63 -12.84 -5.31
CA PRO A 183 -6.68 -12.55 -3.87
C PRO A 183 -6.30 -13.75 -3.02
N MET A 184 -5.90 -13.47 -1.77
CA MET A 184 -5.72 -14.49 -0.73
C MET A 184 -6.26 -13.97 0.59
N THR A 185 -7.01 -14.80 1.32
CA THR A 185 -7.72 -14.39 2.55
C THR A 185 -7.44 -15.37 3.68
N TYR A 186 -7.04 -14.81 4.82
CA TYR A 186 -6.82 -15.52 6.07
C TYR A 186 -7.91 -15.14 7.07
N PHE A 187 -8.47 -16.15 7.72
CA PHE A 187 -9.45 -16.00 8.79
C PHE A 187 -8.78 -16.29 10.11
N ILE A 188 -8.63 -15.28 10.94
CA ILE A 188 -7.83 -15.33 12.17
C ILE A 188 -8.77 -15.11 13.35
N ASP A 189 -8.70 -15.98 14.34
CA ASP A 189 -9.54 -15.88 15.53
C ASP A 189 -9.00 -14.86 16.55
N ARG A 190 -9.72 -14.71 17.66
CA ARG A 190 -9.40 -13.77 18.74
C ARG A 190 -8.04 -14.05 19.41
N ALA A 191 -7.57 -15.30 19.39
CA ALA A 191 -6.24 -15.67 19.88
C ALA A 191 -5.13 -15.39 18.88
N GLY A 192 -5.48 -14.98 17.63
CA GLY A 192 -4.56 -14.75 16.53
C GLY A 192 -4.17 -16.01 15.79
N VAL A 193 -4.92 -17.08 15.96
CA VAL A 193 -4.69 -18.34 15.26
C VAL A 193 -5.39 -18.32 13.91
N VAL A 194 -4.69 -18.74 12.88
CA VAL A 194 -5.25 -18.94 11.54
C VAL A 194 -6.23 -20.11 11.59
N ARG A 195 -7.49 -19.87 11.32
CA ARG A 195 -8.56 -20.89 11.34
C ARG A 195 -8.89 -21.41 9.96
N SER A 196 -8.73 -20.59 8.94
CA SER A 196 -8.80 -21.05 7.56
C SER A 196 -8.08 -20.10 6.63
N VAL A 197 -7.64 -20.61 5.48
CA VAL A 197 -6.99 -19.86 4.40
C VAL A 197 -7.77 -20.13 3.12
N PHE A 198 -8.00 -19.07 2.35
CA PHE A 198 -8.66 -19.18 1.06
C PHE A 198 -7.83 -18.50 -0.03
N SER A 199 -7.46 -19.28 -1.05
CA SER A 199 -6.74 -18.79 -2.23
C SER A 199 -7.71 -18.63 -3.40
N GLY A 200 -7.77 -17.44 -3.97
CA GLY A 200 -8.69 -17.08 -5.03
C GLY A 200 -9.88 -16.25 -4.53
N PRO A 201 -10.78 -15.84 -5.45
CA PRO A 201 -11.90 -14.99 -5.10
C PRO A 201 -12.96 -15.77 -4.32
N LEU A 202 -13.34 -15.24 -3.16
CA LEU A 202 -14.51 -15.70 -2.43
C LEU A 202 -15.76 -15.34 -3.24
N GLN A 203 -16.44 -16.35 -3.75
CA GLN A 203 -17.65 -16.13 -4.55
C GLN A 203 -18.88 -16.31 -3.67
N GLU A 204 -19.88 -15.45 -3.87
CA GLU A 204 -21.23 -15.82 -3.47
C GLU A 204 -21.61 -17.08 -4.24
N ARG A 205 -21.82 -18.16 -3.52
CA ARG A 205 -22.43 -19.35 -4.11
C ARG A 205 -23.85 -18.93 -4.53
N ARG A 206 -24.09 -18.73 -5.84
CA ARG A 206 -25.46 -18.57 -6.34
C ARG A 206 -26.20 -19.85 -5.99
N THR A 207 -26.98 -19.81 -4.94
CA THR A 207 -28.03 -20.80 -4.77
C THR A 207 -29.00 -20.60 -5.91
N ASP A 208 -29.00 -21.56 -6.83
CA ASP A 208 -30.13 -21.69 -7.74
C ASP A 208 -31.38 -21.84 -6.88
N THR A 209 -32.31 -20.92 -7.05
CA THR A 209 -33.50 -20.74 -6.22
C THR A 209 -34.55 -21.82 -6.50
N ASP A 210 -34.15 -23.07 -6.59
CA ASP A 210 -35.08 -24.17 -6.62
C ASP A 210 -34.73 -25.18 -5.52
N VAL A 211 -35.66 -25.30 -4.62
CA VAL A 211 -35.82 -26.27 -3.58
C VAL A 211 -35.35 -25.83 -2.18
N ARG A 212 -36.31 -25.25 -1.43
CA ARG A 212 -36.35 -25.14 0.02
C ARG A 212 -35.46 -24.07 0.68
N GLY A 213 -35.80 -22.85 0.66
CA GLY A 213 -35.71 -21.89 1.79
C GLY A 213 -34.51 -21.86 2.74
N ALA A 214 -33.45 -22.60 2.46
CA ALA A 214 -32.20 -22.55 3.20
C ALA A 214 -31.32 -21.52 2.50
N ILE A 215 -31.12 -20.38 3.13
CA ILE A 215 -30.04 -19.45 2.82
C ILE A 215 -28.76 -20.21 3.06
N GLU A 216 -28.20 -20.81 2.02
CA GLU A 216 -26.86 -21.37 2.10
C GLU A 216 -25.91 -20.17 2.26
N GLN A 217 -25.34 -20.03 3.45
CA GLN A 217 -24.41 -18.97 3.78
C GLN A 217 -23.25 -19.01 2.78
N SER A 218 -22.83 -17.85 2.28
CA SER A 218 -21.65 -17.75 1.41
C SER A 218 -20.43 -18.34 2.14
N ASP A 219 -19.44 -18.84 1.39
CA ASP A 219 -18.18 -19.34 1.97
C ASP A 219 -17.55 -18.31 2.93
N LEU A 220 -17.68 -17.03 2.61
CA LEU A 220 -17.22 -15.94 3.47
C LEU A 220 -17.94 -15.92 4.82
N GLU A 221 -19.26 -15.99 4.83
CA GLU A 221 -20.06 -15.95 6.06
C GLU A 221 -19.80 -17.16 6.98
N GLN A 222 -19.66 -18.35 6.41
CA GLN A 222 -19.33 -19.56 7.18
C GLN A 222 -17.97 -19.43 7.87
N ARG A 223 -16.96 -18.90 7.19
CA ARG A 223 -15.62 -18.69 7.74
C ARG A 223 -15.59 -17.56 8.77
N ILE A 224 -16.35 -16.49 8.56
CA ILE A 224 -16.52 -15.43 9.56
C ILE A 224 -17.18 -16.01 10.82
N ALA A 225 -18.23 -16.81 10.69
CA ALA A 225 -18.89 -17.42 11.82
C ALA A 225 -17.93 -18.29 12.67
N GLN A 226 -16.98 -18.98 12.02
CA GLN A 226 -15.96 -19.78 12.73
C GLN A 226 -15.06 -18.93 13.63
N ILE A 227 -14.62 -17.75 13.15
CA ILE A 227 -13.70 -16.88 13.91
C ILE A 227 -14.42 -15.98 14.91
N VAL A 228 -15.65 -15.58 14.63
CA VAL A 228 -16.49 -14.78 15.55
C VAL A 228 -16.98 -15.65 16.72
N GLY A 229 -17.42 -16.89 16.44
CA GLY A 229 -17.92 -17.84 17.42
C GLY A 229 -16.84 -18.52 18.26
N ALA A 230 -15.57 -18.47 17.84
CA ALA A 230 -14.45 -18.94 18.65
C ALA A 230 -14.29 -18.00 19.85
N GLY A 231 -14.74 -18.43 21.02
CA GLY A 231 -14.59 -17.71 22.28
C GLY A 231 -13.12 -17.41 22.57
N PRO A 232 -12.83 -16.52 23.55
CA PRO A 232 -11.46 -16.34 24.02
C PRO A 232 -10.92 -17.65 24.55
N PRO A 233 -9.59 -17.89 24.38
CA PRO A 233 -8.93 -19.10 24.88
C PRO A 233 -9.04 -19.23 26.39
#